data_dcafc6169d23843423dd0014975ee999
#
_entry.id   dcafc6169d23843423dd0014975ee999
#
_cell.length_a   1.000
_cell.length_b   1.000
_cell.length_c   1.000
_cell.angle_alpha   90.00
_cell.angle_beta   90.00
_cell.angle_gamma   90.00
#
_symmetry.space_group_name_H-M   'P 1'
#
loop_
_entity.id
_entity.type
_entity.pdbx_description
1 polymer ?
#
loop_
_entity_poly.entity_id
_entity_poly.type
_entity_poly.pdbx_seq_one_letter_code
_entity_poly.pdbx_strand_id
1 'polypeptide(L)'
;MPDLRGLFLRGYGSQTYAQNNGSTVGITSTMHSSGALGQVQGDGTRNVTGTIGPSIDAGSSGIVYRNGQSGYMLPSAAHYATAFHHIDISRVVPVANENRPVNTAVRYLIRAKP
;
A
#
# COMPACT_ATOMS: atom_id res chain seq x y z
N MET A 1 20.29 -23.94 -10.73
CA MET A 1 19.54 -23.84 -9.46
C MET A 1 19.19 -22.38 -9.26
N PRO A 2 17.94 -22.00 -8.99
CA PRO A 2 17.62 -20.60 -8.81
C PRO A 2 18.30 -20.04 -7.57
N ASP A 3 18.78 -18.81 -7.66
CA ASP A 3 19.34 -18.10 -6.51
C ASP A 3 18.19 -17.54 -5.66
N LEU A 4 18.02 -18.08 -4.46
CA LEU A 4 16.95 -17.70 -3.53
C LEU A 4 17.44 -16.81 -2.38
N ARG A 5 18.68 -16.37 -2.43
CA ARG A 5 19.24 -15.50 -1.39
C ARG A 5 18.49 -14.15 -1.36
N GLY A 6 18.09 -13.74 -0.18
CA GLY A 6 17.35 -12.50 0.02
C GLY A 6 15.87 -12.54 -0.38
N LEU A 7 15.33 -13.72 -0.74
CA LEU A 7 13.93 -13.90 -1.11
C LEU A 7 13.17 -14.69 -0.06
N PHE A 8 11.94 -14.28 0.20
CA PHE A 8 11.00 -15.09 0.97
C PHE A 8 10.33 -16.13 0.06
N LEU A 9 10.21 -17.35 0.54
CA LEU A 9 9.51 -18.40 -0.18
C LEU A 9 8.01 -18.32 0.11
N ARG A 10 7.21 -18.31 -0.94
CA ARG A 10 5.76 -18.24 -0.88
C ARG A 10 5.14 -19.46 -1.55
N GLY A 11 4.13 -20.05 -0.89
CA GLY A 11 3.38 -21.16 -1.48
C GLY A 11 2.72 -20.74 -2.79
N TYR A 12 2.89 -21.56 -3.83
CA TYR A 12 2.27 -21.30 -5.12
C TYR A 12 0.76 -21.44 -5.06
N GLY A 13 0.08 -20.46 -5.63
CA GLY A 13 -1.38 -20.42 -5.74
C GLY A 13 -1.99 -19.10 -5.32
N SER A 14 -3.28 -19.09 -5.15
CA SER A 14 -4.04 -17.95 -4.67
C SER A 14 -5.01 -18.36 -3.58
N GLN A 15 -5.21 -17.50 -2.62
CA GLN A 15 -6.14 -17.69 -1.52
C GLN A 15 -6.82 -16.37 -1.17
N THR A 16 -8.11 -16.43 -0.92
CA THR A 16 -8.85 -15.29 -0.38
C THR A 16 -8.68 -15.28 1.14
N TYR A 17 -8.27 -14.17 1.66
CA TYR A 17 -8.06 -13.97 3.08
C TYR A 17 -8.89 -12.80 3.59
N ALA A 18 -9.66 -13.03 4.64
CA ALA A 18 -10.41 -12.00 5.33
C ALA A 18 -9.49 -11.30 6.33
N GLN A 19 -9.31 -10.01 6.17
CA GLN A 19 -8.45 -9.23 7.05
C GLN A 19 -9.17 -7.99 7.58
N ASN A 20 -8.86 -7.65 8.82
CA ASN A 20 -9.28 -6.37 9.37
C ASN A 20 -8.45 -5.26 8.73
N ASN A 21 -9.11 -4.30 8.12
CA ASN A 21 -8.46 -3.17 7.46
C ASN A 21 -8.08 -2.01 8.42
N GLY A 22 -8.20 -2.25 9.73
CA GLY A 22 -7.89 -1.24 10.74
C GLY A 22 -8.94 -0.12 10.86
N SER A 23 -10.03 -0.21 10.11
CA SER A 23 -11.15 0.72 10.17
C SER A 23 -12.27 0.13 11.03
N THR A 24 -13.10 0.99 11.58
CA THR A 24 -14.37 0.61 12.20
C THR A 24 -15.37 0.00 11.20
N VAL A 25 -15.03 -0.03 9.93
CA VAL A 25 -15.92 -0.43 8.83
C VAL A 25 -15.91 -1.93 8.54
N GLY A 26 -15.01 -2.71 9.14
CA GLY A 26 -15.12 -4.16 9.09
C GLY A 26 -13.99 -4.91 8.38
N ILE A 27 -14.27 -6.17 8.12
CA ILE A 27 -13.34 -7.13 7.53
C ILE A 27 -13.51 -7.10 6.01
N THR A 28 -12.43 -6.87 5.28
CA THR A 28 -12.41 -7.00 3.83
C THR A 28 -11.75 -8.30 3.41
N SER A 29 -12.35 -8.98 2.43
CA SER A 29 -11.73 -10.13 1.80
C SER A 29 -10.84 -9.67 0.65
N THR A 30 -9.59 -10.07 0.68
CA THR A 30 -8.61 -9.77 -0.35
C THR A 30 -8.01 -11.05 -0.89
N MET A 31 -7.91 -11.16 -2.20
CA MET A 31 -7.25 -12.28 -2.84
C MET A 31 -5.72 -12.05 -2.82
N HIS A 32 -5.02 -12.99 -2.22
CA HIS A 32 -3.57 -13.06 -2.19
C HIS A 32 -3.10 -14.05 -3.24
N SER A 33 -2.26 -13.61 -4.17
CA SER A 33 -1.73 -14.47 -5.23
C SER A 33 -0.20 -14.46 -5.19
N SER A 34 0.38 -15.65 -5.32
CA SER A 34 1.84 -15.80 -5.43
C SER A 34 2.40 -15.39 -6.79
N GLY A 35 1.56 -15.15 -7.78
CA GLY A 35 1.98 -15.04 -9.17
C GLY A 35 2.34 -16.42 -9.76
N ALA A 36 3.08 -16.42 -10.86
CA ALA A 36 3.52 -17.63 -11.52
C ALA A 36 4.64 -18.35 -10.73
N LEU A 37 4.73 -19.67 -10.87
CA LEU A 37 5.76 -20.48 -10.21
C LEU A 37 7.16 -20.00 -10.62
N GLY A 38 8.02 -19.75 -9.65
CA GLY A 38 9.39 -19.27 -9.86
C GLY A 38 9.50 -17.78 -10.22
N GLN A 39 8.39 -17.08 -10.37
CA GLN A 39 8.39 -15.63 -10.58
C GLN A 39 8.73 -14.90 -9.26
N VAL A 40 9.61 -13.92 -9.36
CA VAL A 40 9.89 -13.02 -8.24
C VAL A 40 8.86 -11.90 -8.24
N GLN A 41 8.20 -11.71 -7.10
CA GLN A 41 7.34 -10.56 -6.83
C GLN A 41 8.10 -9.56 -5.98
N GLY A 42 8.07 -8.29 -6.37
CA GLY A 42 8.59 -7.20 -5.55
C GLY A 42 7.85 -7.05 -4.23
N ASP A 43 8.46 -6.36 -3.31
CA ASP A 43 7.81 -5.92 -2.09
C ASP A 43 6.58 -5.05 -2.42
N GLY A 44 5.68 -4.96 -1.48
CA GLY A 44 4.50 -4.12 -1.60
C GLY A 44 3.85 -3.90 -0.25
N THR A 45 3.21 -2.77 -0.11
CA THR A 45 2.40 -2.45 1.05
C THR A 45 0.98 -2.08 0.62
N ARG A 46 0.01 -2.25 1.49
CA ARG A 46 -1.34 -1.74 1.22
C ARG A 46 -1.30 -0.22 1.20
N ASN A 47 -2.02 0.38 0.25
CA ASN A 47 -2.06 1.83 0.16
C ASN A 47 -2.76 2.43 1.39
N VAL A 48 -2.20 3.53 1.87
CA VAL A 48 -2.80 4.35 2.93
C VAL A 48 -3.09 5.71 2.33
N THR A 49 -4.35 6.10 2.39
CA THR A 49 -4.81 7.39 1.92
C THR A 49 -5.52 8.13 3.05
N GLY A 50 -5.45 9.44 3.01
CA GLY A 50 -6.10 10.29 3.99
C GLY A 50 -6.14 11.74 3.54
N THR A 51 -6.90 12.55 4.28
CA THR A 51 -7.00 13.99 4.03
C THR A 51 -6.74 14.74 5.31
N ILE A 52 -5.86 15.70 5.24
CA ILE A 52 -5.63 16.68 6.29
C ILE A 52 -6.48 17.90 5.94
N GLY A 53 -7.22 18.43 6.91
CA GLY A 53 -8.07 19.60 6.73
C GLY A 53 -7.33 20.81 6.18
N PRO A 54 -8.07 21.89 5.91
CA PRO A 54 -7.47 23.07 5.29
C PRO A 54 -6.37 23.63 6.19
N SER A 55 -5.20 23.76 5.63
CA SER A 55 -4.02 24.37 6.27
C SER A 55 -3.41 25.42 5.35
N ILE A 56 -2.55 26.26 5.90
CA ILE A 56 -1.80 27.23 5.11
C ILE A 56 -0.95 26.48 4.11
N ASP A 57 -1.03 26.87 2.84
CA ASP A 57 -0.31 26.24 1.76
C ASP A 57 1.15 26.70 1.74
N ALA A 58 1.99 25.98 2.44
CA ALA A 58 3.45 26.17 2.44
C ALA A 58 4.17 25.22 1.47
N GLY A 59 3.42 24.50 0.62
CA GLY A 59 3.93 23.45 -0.27
C GLY A 59 3.79 22.06 0.33
N SER A 60 3.81 21.07 -0.56
CA SER A 60 3.71 19.65 -0.19
C SER A 60 4.51 18.79 -1.15
N SER A 61 5.09 17.71 -0.65
CA SER A 61 5.91 16.79 -1.46
C SER A 61 5.83 15.35 -0.94
N GLY A 62 6.30 14.41 -1.75
CA GLY A 62 6.33 13.00 -1.40
C GLY A 62 4.94 12.41 -1.26
N ILE A 63 4.66 11.79 -0.13
CA ILE A 63 3.36 11.16 0.18
C ILE A 63 2.25 12.19 0.42
N VAL A 64 2.60 13.44 0.70
CA VAL A 64 1.64 14.53 0.90
C VAL A 64 1.54 15.33 -0.39
N TYR A 65 0.34 15.57 -0.85
CA TYR A 65 0.09 16.39 -2.02
C TYR A 65 -1.16 17.25 -1.85
N ARG A 66 -1.15 18.35 -2.57
CA ARG A 66 -2.28 19.27 -2.61
C ARG A 66 -3.25 18.82 -3.70
N ASN A 67 -4.53 18.75 -3.36
CA ASN A 67 -5.60 18.50 -4.32
C ASN A 67 -6.69 19.57 -4.15
N GLY A 68 -6.74 20.47 -5.10
CA GLY A 68 -7.71 21.57 -5.09
C GLY A 68 -7.36 22.72 -4.13
N GLN A 69 -8.00 23.83 -4.34
CA GLN A 69 -7.99 24.97 -3.43
C GLN A 69 -9.30 24.96 -2.64
N SER A 70 -9.25 24.97 -1.34
CA SER A 70 -10.41 25.35 -0.57
C SER A 70 -10.37 26.88 -0.41
N GLY A 71 -11.35 27.53 -0.97
CA GLY A 71 -11.45 28.99 -0.96
C GLY A 71 -11.88 29.58 0.39
N TYR A 72 -11.34 29.10 1.48
CA TYR A 72 -11.56 29.75 2.77
C TYR A 72 -10.50 30.83 2.99
N MET A 73 -10.86 32.06 2.68
CA MET A 73 -10.13 33.21 3.17
C MET A 73 -10.40 33.36 4.67
N LEU A 74 -9.38 33.28 5.48
CA LEU A 74 -9.48 33.80 6.83
C LEU A 74 -9.68 35.34 6.74
N PRO A 75 -10.66 35.94 7.47
CA PRO A 75 -10.88 37.38 7.45
C PRO A 75 -9.81 38.07 8.30
N SER A 76 -8.63 38.22 7.79
CA SER A 76 -7.55 38.99 8.39
C SER A 76 -6.56 39.40 7.29
N ALA A 77 -5.93 40.55 7.44
CA ALA A 77 -5.11 41.24 6.47
C ALA A 77 -3.92 40.51 5.86
N ALA A 78 -3.74 39.23 6.17
CA ALA A 78 -2.78 38.35 5.56
C ALA A 78 -3.51 37.36 4.64
N HIS A 79 -3.35 37.51 3.35
CA HIS A 79 -3.87 36.59 2.33
C HIS A 79 -3.10 35.30 2.33
N TYR A 80 -3.49 34.33 3.17
CA TYR A 80 -2.94 32.98 3.07
C TYR A 80 -3.89 32.09 2.27
N ALA A 81 -3.38 31.49 1.22
CA ALA A 81 -4.09 30.44 0.53
C ALA A 81 -4.16 29.22 1.44
N THR A 82 -5.35 28.68 1.62
CA THR A 82 -5.54 27.40 2.32
C THR A 82 -5.79 26.28 1.31
N ALA A 83 -5.25 25.11 1.57
CA ALA A 83 -5.44 23.94 0.73
C ALA A 83 -5.72 22.70 1.58
N PHE A 84 -6.47 21.77 1.02
CA PHE A 84 -6.53 20.41 1.54
C PHE A 84 -5.27 19.67 1.13
N HIS A 85 -4.65 19.00 2.08
CA HIS A 85 -3.51 18.13 1.85
C HIS A 85 -3.98 16.68 1.90
N HIS A 86 -3.62 15.90 0.90
CA HIS A 86 -3.91 14.48 0.82
C HIS A 86 -2.64 13.69 1.08
N ILE A 87 -2.81 12.57 1.75
CA ILE A 87 -1.78 11.57 1.96
C ILE A 87 -2.07 10.41 1.02
N ASP A 88 -1.07 9.95 0.29
CA ASP A 88 -1.13 8.77 -0.55
C ASP A 88 0.27 8.16 -0.67
N ILE A 89 0.48 7.01 0.00
CA ILE A 89 1.79 6.39 0.02
C ILE A 89 2.19 5.77 -1.31
N SER A 90 1.23 5.52 -2.22
CA SER A 90 1.53 4.99 -3.56
C SER A 90 2.44 5.90 -4.39
N ARG A 91 2.60 7.14 -3.97
CA ARG A 91 3.46 8.12 -4.64
C ARG A 91 4.95 7.88 -4.42
N VAL A 92 5.33 7.15 -3.40
CA VAL A 92 6.75 6.98 -3.00
C VAL A 92 7.15 5.54 -2.74
N VAL A 93 6.19 4.62 -2.54
CA VAL A 93 6.46 3.20 -2.31
C VAL A 93 5.57 2.33 -3.19
N PRO A 94 6.02 1.12 -3.57
CA PRO A 94 5.19 0.17 -4.29
C PRO A 94 3.98 -0.24 -3.43
N VAL A 95 2.80 -0.23 -4.03
CA VAL A 95 1.56 -0.66 -3.35
C VAL A 95 1.01 -1.93 -3.96
N ALA A 96 0.35 -2.72 -3.12
CA ALA A 96 -0.29 -3.97 -3.48
C ALA A 96 -1.56 -4.19 -2.64
N ASN A 97 -2.33 -5.21 -2.99
CA ASN A 97 -3.51 -5.59 -2.20
C ASN A 97 -3.14 -6.16 -0.82
N GLU A 98 -1.87 -6.47 -0.61
CA GLU A 98 -1.34 -7.06 0.61
C GLU A 98 0.00 -6.44 0.98
N ASN A 99 0.37 -6.53 2.24
CA ASN A 99 1.74 -6.26 2.66
C ASN A 99 2.57 -7.52 2.40
N ARG A 100 3.61 -7.42 1.60
CA ARG A 100 4.49 -8.54 1.28
C ARG A 100 5.94 -8.09 1.12
N PRO A 101 6.90 -8.91 1.58
CA PRO A 101 8.30 -8.74 1.22
C PRO A 101 8.55 -9.22 -0.21
N VAL A 102 9.74 -8.96 -0.74
CA VAL A 102 10.20 -9.57 -2.00
C VAL A 102 10.16 -11.09 -1.84
N ASN A 103 9.43 -11.77 -2.70
CA ASN A 103 9.19 -13.19 -2.58
C ASN A 103 9.20 -13.90 -3.92
N THR A 104 9.30 -15.23 -3.89
CA THR A 104 9.14 -16.08 -5.07
C THR A 104 8.22 -17.25 -4.76
N ALA A 105 7.38 -17.61 -5.73
CA ALA A 105 6.45 -18.71 -5.62
C ALA A 105 7.17 -20.05 -5.75
N VAL A 106 6.95 -20.92 -4.77
CA VAL A 106 7.48 -22.29 -4.77
C VAL A 106 6.36 -23.29 -4.48
N ARG A 107 6.52 -24.50 -4.97
CA ARG A 107 5.62 -25.60 -4.64
C ARG A 107 6.24 -26.42 -3.51
N TYR A 108 5.55 -26.47 -2.37
CA TYR A 108 5.95 -27.34 -1.27
C TYR A 108 5.48 -28.77 -1.55
N LEU A 109 6.40 -29.71 -1.45
CA LEU A 109 6.12 -31.13 -1.61
C LEU A 109 6.46 -31.83 -0.28
N ILE A 110 5.50 -32.59 0.24
CA ILE A 110 5.70 -33.44 1.41
C ILE A 110 5.87 -34.87 0.93
N ARG A 111 7.01 -35.48 1.25
CA ARG A 111 7.22 -36.90 0.99
C ARG A 111 6.42 -37.71 2.00
N ALA A 112 5.34 -38.34 1.53
CA ALA A 112 4.69 -39.37 2.32
C ALA A 112 5.60 -40.59 2.41
N LYS A 113 5.81 -41.12 3.62
CA LYS A 113 6.44 -42.46 3.72
C LYS A 113 5.49 -43.49 3.14
N PRO A 114 6.03 -44.50 2.44
CA PRO A 114 5.23 -45.63 2.01
C PRO A 114 4.72 -46.41 3.22
#